data_78d58ca95202b9ab32e33003e2b54190
#
_entry.id   78d58ca95202b9ab32e33003e2b54190
#
_cell.length_a   1.000
_cell.length_b   1.000
_cell.length_c   1.000
_cell.angle_alpha   90.00
_cell.angle_beta   90.00
_cell.angle_gamma   90.00
#
_symmetry.space_group_name_H-M   'P 1'
#
loop_
_entity.id
_entity.type
_entity.pdbx_description
1 polymer ?
#
loop_
_entity_poly.entity_id
_entity_poly.type
_entity_poly.pdbx_seq_one_letter_code
_entity_poly.pdbx_strand_id
1 'polypeptide(L)'
;MTYFNRKLMKRDIPASATVEGALVIPVILYAVAAVMFLLQLISIRMHVNDALYNALRKFNTYSYTSQVMTGEIYKSTFFAIFVDEIGSDYAKKHYIAGGNTGWNFYGSDIADDNSTVKISLKYTVKNPFNLSLIHI
;
A
#
# COMPACT_ATOMS: atom_id res chain seq x y z
N MET A 1 -38.59 -17.85 -66.36
CA MET A 1 -37.49 -16.95 -65.96
C MET A 1 -37.89 -16.30 -64.62
N THR A 2 -37.46 -16.85 -63.50
CA THR A 2 -37.82 -16.39 -62.19
C THR A 2 -36.60 -15.67 -61.58
N TYR A 3 -36.66 -14.34 -61.51
CA TYR A 3 -35.63 -13.52 -60.85
C TYR A 3 -35.68 -13.73 -59.32
N PHE A 4 -34.71 -14.46 -58.86
CA PHE A 4 -34.49 -14.66 -57.42
C PHE A 4 -33.86 -13.36 -56.86
N ASN A 5 -34.71 -12.51 -56.32
CA ASN A 5 -34.31 -11.24 -55.71
C ASN A 5 -33.67 -11.55 -54.35
N ARG A 6 -32.35 -11.79 -54.35
CA ARG A 6 -31.56 -12.00 -53.13
C ARG A 6 -31.39 -10.62 -52.46
N LYS A 7 -32.39 -10.26 -51.67
CA LYS A 7 -32.32 -9.12 -50.78
C LYS A 7 -31.23 -9.43 -49.74
N LEU A 8 -30.01 -9.01 -50.02
CA LEU A 8 -28.92 -9.00 -49.06
C LEU A 8 -29.40 -8.18 -47.87
N MET A 9 -29.79 -8.84 -46.78
CA MET A 9 -29.94 -8.21 -45.46
C MET A 9 -28.59 -7.63 -45.10
N LYS A 10 -28.36 -6.37 -45.45
CA LYS A 10 -27.34 -5.56 -44.79
C LYS A 10 -27.72 -5.56 -43.32
N ARG A 11 -27.04 -6.38 -42.51
CA ARG A 11 -26.99 -6.20 -41.08
C ARG A 11 -26.26 -4.88 -40.86
N ASP A 12 -27.00 -3.81 -40.80
CA ASP A 12 -26.54 -2.57 -40.21
C ASP A 12 -26.32 -2.85 -38.75
N ILE A 13 -25.15 -3.36 -38.41
CA ILE A 13 -24.65 -3.34 -37.03
C ILE A 13 -24.49 -1.85 -36.75
N PRO A 14 -25.35 -1.25 -35.93
CA PRO A 14 -25.30 0.18 -35.73
C PRO A 14 -23.89 0.53 -35.22
N ALA A 15 -23.22 1.43 -35.96
CA ALA A 15 -21.89 1.93 -35.60
C ALA A 15 -21.82 2.46 -34.15
N SER A 16 -22.96 2.81 -33.59
CA SER A 16 -23.21 3.15 -32.19
C SER A 16 -22.74 2.07 -31.23
N ALA A 17 -23.06 0.79 -31.43
CA ALA A 17 -22.69 -0.29 -30.50
C ALA A 17 -21.17 -0.51 -30.42
N THR A 18 -20.47 -0.28 -31.55
CA THR A 18 -18.99 -0.42 -31.57
C THR A 18 -18.32 0.76 -30.85
N VAL A 19 -18.87 1.96 -30.97
CA VAL A 19 -18.36 3.15 -30.27
C VAL A 19 -18.66 3.08 -28.76
N GLU A 20 -19.84 2.61 -28.36
CA GLU A 20 -20.18 2.38 -26.96
C GLU A 20 -19.25 1.34 -26.32
N GLY A 21 -18.99 0.21 -27.01
CA GLY A 21 -18.05 -0.80 -26.51
C GLY A 21 -16.63 -0.28 -26.38
N ALA A 22 -16.17 0.55 -27.33
CA ALA A 22 -14.84 1.14 -27.29
C ALA A 22 -14.63 2.12 -26.14
N LEU A 23 -15.70 2.77 -25.64
CA LEU A 23 -15.63 3.65 -24.47
C LEU A 23 -15.82 2.90 -23.15
N VAL A 24 -16.71 1.92 -23.14
CA VAL A 24 -17.05 1.17 -21.90
C VAL A 24 -15.89 0.27 -21.43
N ILE A 25 -15.20 -0.40 -22.35
CA ILE A 25 -14.10 -1.31 -22.02
C ILE A 25 -12.97 -0.60 -21.26
N PRO A 26 -12.42 0.53 -21.73
CA PRO A 26 -11.39 1.25 -20.97
C PRO A 26 -11.85 1.70 -19.59
N VAL A 27 -13.10 2.15 -19.46
CA VAL A 27 -13.66 2.60 -18.18
C VAL A 27 -13.73 1.44 -17.18
N ILE A 28 -14.19 0.27 -17.62
CA ILE A 28 -14.23 -0.94 -16.77
C ILE A 28 -12.82 -1.36 -16.37
N LEU A 29 -11.85 -1.36 -17.30
CA LEU A 29 -10.46 -1.70 -16.98
C LEU A 29 -9.85 -0.75 -15.97
N TYR A 30 -10.12 0.55 -16.10
CA TYR A 30 -9.68 1.55 -15.11
C TYR A 30 -10.33 1.33 -13.76
N ALA A 31 -11.61 1.03 -13.69
CA ALA A 31 -12.31 0.75 -12.45
C ALA A 31 -11.73 -0.48 -11.75
N VAL A 32 -11.49 -1.56 -12.48
CA VAL A 32 -10.86 -2.78 -11.94
C VAL A 32 -9.44 -2.50 -11.44
N ALA A 33 -8.63 -1.77 -12.22
CA ALA A 33 -7.28 -1.39 -11.81
C ALA A 33 -7.28 -0.52 -10.54
N ALA A 34 -8.22 0.41 -10.42
CA ALA A 34 -8.37 1.25 -9.23
C ALA A 34 -8.72 0.42 -7.99
N VAL A 35 -9.64 -0.53 -8.11
CA VAL A 35 -10.00 -1.44 -7.01
C VAL A 35 -8.80 -2.30 -6.59
N MET A 36 -8.08 -2.88 -7.54
CA MET A 36 -6.88 -3.67 -7.24
C MET A 36 -5.82 -2.84 -6.52
N PHE A 37 -5.62 -1.58 -6.94
CA PHE A 37 -4.69 -0.68 -6.27
C PHE A 37 -5.12 -0.37 -4.84
N LEU A 38 -6.41 -0.10 -4.60
CA LEU A 38 -6.92 0.10 -3.24
C LEU A 38 -6.70 -1.12 -2.35
N LEU A 39 -6.94 -2.33 -2.87
CA LEU A 39 -6.69 -3.56 -2.13
C LEU A 39 -5.20 -3.72 -1.78
N GLN A 40 -4.28 -3.35 -2.69
CA GLN A 40 -2.85 -3.34 -2.38
C GLN A 40 -2.50 -2.37 -1.27
N LEU A 41 -3.06 -1.14 -1.27
CA LEU A 41 -2.83 -0.17 -0.21
C LEU A 41 -3.31 -0.67 1.15
N ILE A 42 -4.50 -1.28 1.20
CA ILE A 42 -5.03 -1.87 2.43
C ILE A 42 -4.12 -3.00 2.91
N SER A 43 -3.67 -3.88 2.02
CA SER A 43 -2.75 -4.98 2.35
C SER A 43 -1.43 -4.47 2.92
N ILE A 44 -0.83 -3.44 2.30
CA ILE A 44 0.40 -2.81 2.80
C ILE A 44 0.17 -2.25 4.20
N ARG A 45 -0.93 -1.52 4.42
CA ARG A 45 -1.26 -0.94 5.71
C ARG A 45 -1.43 -1.99 6.80
N MET A 46 -2.13 -3.09 6.50
CA MET A 46 -2.31 -4.20 7.45
C MET A 46 -0.96 -4.82 7.82
N HIS A 47 -0.13 -5.12 6.82
CA HIS A 47 1.17 -5.74 7.08
C HIS A 47 2.12 -4.83 7.87
N VAL A 48 2.13 -3.54 7.58
CA VAL A 48 2.91 -2.55 8.35
C VAL A 48 2.41 -2.46 9.79
N ASN A 49 1.09 -2.47 10.02
CA ASN A 49 0.52 -2.45 11.36
C ASN A 49 0.88 -3.72 12.14
N ASP A 50 0.82 -4.89 11.50
CA ASP A 50 1.19 -6.15 12.13
C ASP A 50 2.68 -6.18 12.51
N ALA A 51 3.55 -5.72 11.61
CA ALA A 51 4.98 -5.60 11.86
C ALA A 51 5.26 -4.61 13.01
N LEU A 52 4.54 -3.48 13.04
CA LEU A 52 4.66 -2.48 14.10
C LEU A 52 4.23 -3.07 15.46
N TYR A 53 3.12 -3.79 15.49
CA TYR A 53 2.62 -4.44 16.70
C TYR A 53 3.58 -5.51 17.22
N ASN A 54 4.11 -6.35 16.35
CA ASN A 54 5.08 -7.36 16.69
C ASN A 54 6.40 -6.75 17.18
N ALA A 55 6.86 -5.69 16.52
CA ALA A 55 8.04 -4.95 16.94
C ALA A 55 7.85 -4.33 18.33
N LEU A 56 6.68 -3.74 18.62
CA LEU A 56 6.34 -3.22 19.95
C LEU A 56 6.34 -4.31 21.01
N ARG A 57 5.77 -5.45 20.71
CA ARG A 57 5.74 -6.58 21.64
C ARG A 57 7.15 -7.08 21.96
N LYS A 58 8.00 -7.26 20.96
CA LYS A 58 9.40 -7.64 21.15
C LYS A 58 10.17 -6.57 21.91
N PHE A 59 10.00 -5.32 21.53
CA PHE A 59 10.65 -4.20 22.21
C PHE A 59 10.27 -4.13 23.69
N ASN A 60 9.00 -4.30 24.03
CA ASN A 60 8.53 -4.29 25.41
C ASN A 60 9.17 -5.42 26.22
N THR A 61 9.35 -6.60 25.61
CA THR A 61 10.06 -7.72 26.27
C THR A 61 11.53 -7.40 26.50
N TYR A 62 12.20 -6.75 25.54
CA TYR A 62 13.60 -6.32 25.68
C TYR A 62 13.78 -5.20 26.70
N SER A 63 12.90 -4.20 26.70
CA SER A 63 12.98 -3.06 27.61
C SER A 63 12.79 -3.48 29.07
N TYR A 64 11.96 -4.50 29.32
CA TYR A 64 11.77 -5.05 30.66
C TYR A 64 13.03 -5.76 31.20
N THR A 65 13.84 -6.32 30.31
CA THR A 65 15.06 -7.06 30.66
C THR A 65 16.27 -6.14 30.81
N SER A 66 16.29 -4.96 30.13
CA SER A 66 17.39 -4.01 30.16
C SER A 66 16.96 -2.70 30.82
N GLN A 67 17.13 -2.60 32.12
CA GLN A 67 16.78 -1.42 32.96
C GLN A 67 17.59 -0.13 32.63
N VAL A 68 18.39 -0.09 31.59
CA VAL A 68 19.34 1.00 31.27
C VAL A 68 19.27 1.41 29.79
N MET A 69 18.13 1.82 29.28
CA MET A 69 18.08 2.40 27.93
C MET A 69 17.74 3.89 28.02
N THR A 70 18.60 4.74 27.44
CA THR A 70 18.34 6.17 27.20
C THR A 70 17.46 6.35 25.95
N GLY A 71 16.70 7.45 25.88
CA GLY A 71 15.69 7.68 24.82
C GLY A 71 16.16 7.53 23.37
N GLU A 72 17.43 7.80 23.06
CA GLU A 72 17.96 7.60 21.69
C GLU A 72 18.25 6.13 21.35
N ILE A 73 18.68 5.35 22.33
CA ILE A 73 18.92 3.91 22.19
C ILE A 73 17.58 3.20 21.95
N TYR A 74 16.50 3.67 22.55
CA TYR A 74 15.16 3.13 22.32
C TYR A 74 14.72 3.26 20.87
N LYS A 75 14.94 4.42 20.26
CA LYS A 75 14.52 4.67 18.85
C LYS A 75 15.30 3.79 17.88
N SER A 76 16.61 3.68 18.04
CA SER A 76 17.45 2.87 17.16
C SER A 76 17.18 1.39 17.30
N THR A 77 16.99 0.90 18.51
CA THR A 77 16.67 -0.50 18.79
C THR A 77 15.29 -0.86 18.27
N PHE A 78 14.29 0.00 18.50
CA PHE A 78 12.95 -0.20 17.96
C PHE A 78 12.96 -0.24 16.43
N PHE A 79 13.68 0.68 15.79
CA PHE A 79 13.83 0.70 14.34
C PHE A 79 14.43 -0.60 13.80
N ALA A 80 15.50 -1.11 14.44
CA ALA A 80 16.12 -2.36 14.06
C ALA A 80 15.16 -3.56 14.15
N ILE A 81 14.41 -3.65 15.25
CA ILE A 81 13.40 -4.70 15.47
C ILE A 81 12.27 -4.57 14.42
N PHE A 82 11.81 -3.36 14.13
CA PHE A 82 10.76 -3.13 13.13
C PHE A 82 11.21 -3.54 11.71
N VAL A 83 12.43 -3.18 11.33
CA VAL A 83 12.97 -3.56 10.00
C VAL A 83 13.14 -5.08 9.88
N ASP A 84 13.50 -5.75 10.96
CA ASP A 84 13.59 -7.20 11.01
C ASP A 84 12.21 -7.86 10.85
N GLU A 85 11.18 -7.33 11.54
CA GLU A 85 9.80 -7.83 11.46
C GLU A 85 9.16 -7.62 10.09
N ILE A 86 9.35 -6.46 9.48
CA ILE A 86 8.74 -6.15 8.19
C ILE A 86 9.47 -6.83 7.03
N GLY A 87 10.73 -7.20 7.23
CA GLY A 87 11.62 -7.77 6.22
C GLY A 87 12.36 -6.70 5.41
N SER A 88 13.67 -6.90 5.25
CA SER A 88 14.58 -5.93 4.62
C SER A 88 14.22 -5.54 3.19
N ASP A 89 13.55 -6.41 2.45
CA ASP A 89 13.18 -6.18 1.04
C ASP A 89 11.73 -5.72 0.86
N TYR A 90 10.94 -5.68 1.94
CA TYR A 90 9.52 -5.35 1.87
C TYR A 90 9.28 -3.96 1.28
N ALA A 91 10.04 -2.97 1.74
CA ALA A 91 9.91 -1.60 1.30
C ALA A 91 10.17 -1.42 -0.21
N LYS A 92 11.10 -2.19 -0.77
CA LYS A 92 11.39 -2.19 -2.21
C LYS A 92 10.29 -2.85 -3.01
N LYS A 93 9.79 -4.00 -2.56
CA LYS A 93 8.73 -4.76 -3.24
C LYS A 93 7.39 -4.01 -3.30
N HIS A 94 7.10 -3.21 -2.29
CA HIS A 94 5.81 -2.52 -2.16
C HIS A 94 5.88 -1.03 -2.46
N TYR A 95 6.87 -0.60 -3.24
CA TYR A 95 6.99 0.77 -3.75
C TYR A 95 7.00 1.86 -2.66
N ILE A 96 7.57 1.57 -1.49
CA ILE A 96 7.72 2.57 -0.43
C ILE A 96 8.80 3.57 -0.84
N ALA A 97 8.46 4.86 -0.75
CA ALA A 97 9.38 5.93 -1.10
C ALA A 97 10.58 5.93 -0.14
N GLY A 98 11.80 5.90 -0.70
CA GLY A 98 13.02 5.81 0.10
C GLY A 98 13.42 4.37 0.49
N GLY A 99 12.65 3.35 0.13
CA GLY A 99 12.97 1.98 0.52
C GLY A 99 13.04 1.83 2.04
N ASN A 100 14.06 1.16 2.56
CA ASN A 100 14.24 0.95 4.01
C ASN A 100 14.48 2.25 4.80
N THR A 101 14.91 3.33 4.17
CA THR A 101 15.07 4.65 4.81
C THR A 101 13.80 5.49 4.75
N GLY A 102 12.75 5.00 4.07
CA GLY A 102 11.47 5.69 3.93
C GLY A 102 10.55 5.58 5.16
N TRP A 103 10.94 4.81 6.16
CA TRP A 103 10.23 4.68 7.42
C TRP A 103 10.56 5.86 8.33
N ASN A 104 9.58 6.68 8.63
CA ASN A 104 9.78 7.86 9.48
C ASN A 104 8.99 7.70 10.79
N PHE A 105 9.71 7.62 11.90
CA PHE A 105 9.18 7.52 13.26
C PHE A 105 9.07 8.90 13.95
N TYR A 106 8.89 9.95 13.17
CA TYR A 106 8.75 11.30 13.71
C TYR A 106 7.48 11.44 14.56
N GLY A 107 7.63 11.98 15.76
CA GLY A 107 6.53 12.12 16.72
C GLY A 107 6.31 10.89 17.60
N SER A 108 7.22 9.91 17.59
CA SER A 108 7.27 8.86 18.59
C SER A 108 7.78 9.43 19.91
N ASP A 109 7.04 9.20 20.96
CA ASP A 109 7.33 9.72 22.30
C ASP A 109 7.29 8.57 23.33
N ILE A 110 8.19 8.66 24.29
CA ILE A 110 8.24 7.74 25.42
C ILE A 110 7.95 8.60 26.62
N ALA A 111 6.87 8.30 27.34
CA ALA A 111 6.53 9.07 28.52
C ALA A 111 7.66 8.97 29.57
N ASP A 112 7.95 10.10 30.24
CA ASP A 112 9.04 10.20 31.23
C ASP A 112 8.89 9.22 32.40
N ASP A 113 7.68 8.75 32.65
CA ASP A 113 7.39 7.74 33.69
C ASP A 113 7.62 6.28 33.23
N ASN A 114 8.08 6.07 31.99
CA ASN A 114 8.24 4.77 31.35
C ASN A 114 6.96 3.88 31.33
N SER A 115 5.79 4.46 31.59
CA SER A 115 4.52 3.72 31.65
C SER A 115 3.87 3.57 30.28
N THR A 116 4.14 4.49 29.37
CA THR A 116 3.50 4.51 28.03
C THR A 116 4.50 4.84 26.93
N VAL A 117 4.46 4.04 25.86
CA VAL A 117 5.25 4.26 24.65
C VAL A 117 4.29 4.58 23.50
N LYS A 118 4.40 5.78 22.98
CA LYS A 118 3.65 6.19 21.80
C LYS A 118 4.55 6.13 20.56
N ILE A 119 4.24 5.27 19.63
CA ILE A 119 4.98 5.15 18.36
C ILE A 119 4.08 5.62 17.22
N SER A 120 4.61 6.56 16.44
CA SER A 120 3.99 7.08 15.25
C SER A 120 4.88 6.77 14.04
N LEU A 121 4.35 6.02 13.09
CA LEU A 121 5.04 5.67 11.86
C LEU A 121 4.40 6.39 10.67
N LYS A 122 5.22 7.13 9.95
CA LYS A 122 4.82 7.78 8.70
C LYS A 122 5.62 7.22 7.54
N TYR A 123 4.94 6.81 6.48
CA TYR A 123 5.57 6.32 5.25
C TYR A 123 4.79 6.76 4.03
N THR A 124 5.42 6.75 2.87
CA THR A 124 4.81 7.15 1.61
C THR A 124 4.88 5.99 0.62
N VAL A 125 3.75 5.61 0.06
CA VAL A 125 3.68 4.61 -1.00
C VAL A 125 3.68 5.31 -2.35
N LYS A 126 4.62 4.94 -3.22
CA LYS A 126 4.66 5.44 -4.60
C LYS A 126 3.58 4.73 -5.42
N ASN A 127 2.79 5.52 -6.14
CA ASN A 127 1.83 4.96 -7.07
C ASN A 127 2.56 4.46 -8.33
N PRO A 128 2.42 3.18 -8.74
CA PRO A 128 3.02 2.66 -9.95
C PRO A 128 2.49 3.35 -11.23
N PHE A 129 1.31 3.97 -11.16
CA PHE A 129 0.70 4.68 -12.29
C PHE A 129 1.07 6.17 -12.35
N ASN A 130 2.00 6.65 -11.52
CA ASN A 130 2.44 8.05 -11.46
C ASN A 130 1.31 9.07 -11.17
N LEU A 131 0.17 8.60 -10.66
CA LEU A 131 -0.99 9.38 -10.28
C LEU A 131 -0.94 9.68 -8.79
N SER A 132 -0.40 10.83 -8.44
CA SER A 132 -0.37 11.44 -7.10
C SER A 132 0.13 10.57 -5.91
N LEU A 133 0.96 11.16 -5.08
CA LEU A 133 1.46 10.62 -3.81
C LEU A 133 0.30 10.49 -2.81
N ILE A 134 -0.01 9.27 -2.40
CA ILE A 134 -0.96 9.03 -1.30
C ILE A 134 -0.16 8.99 0.00
N HIS A 135 -0.40 9.95 0.88
CA HIS A 135 0.09 9.94 2.26
C HIS A 135 -0.90 9.17 3.12
N ILE A 136 -0.42 8.10 3.76
CA ILE A 136 -1.19 7.30 4.72
C ILE A 136 -0.57 7.50 6.10
#